data_524d2c2ff7dcfa8f5c78580c38fa65ed
#
_entry.id   524d2c2ff7dcfa8f5c78580c38fa65ed
#
_cell.length_a   1.000
_cell.length_b   1.000
_cell.length_c   1.000
_cell.angle_alpha   90.00
_cell.angle_beta   90.00
_cell.angle_gamma   90.00
#
_symmetry.space_group_name_H-M   'P 1'
#
loop_
_entity.id
_entity.type
_entity.pdbx_description
1 polymer ?
#
loop_
_entity_poly.entity_id
_entity_poly.type
_entity_poly.pdbx_seq_one_letter_code
_entity_poly.pdbx_strand_id
1 'polypeptide(L)'
;VITDGECAVLHICYPFSDHFVDTTVRYIEQNGPRLTIINGTVPPGTTRAVYHRTRSPIAYSPVRGKHFKMKQDLLHYTKFIGGVDSTSALRAAQHFQSIGMKTRIVSSSEAAELAKLTETTYFGLLITWAQEVERYCAQLHVDYDDIAAIYEEVPFLPQVKYWPGVIGGHCVMPNIQLLKRIFESDLLNVMVASNNMKSQSELLRAETAVRQAS
;
A
#
# COMPACT_ATOMS: atom_id res chain seq x y z
N VAL A 1 -5.02 21.77 14.10
CA VAL A 1 -5.54 23.02 14.65
C VAL A 1 -7.05 22.93 14.49
N ILE A 2 -7.76 22.70 15.60
CA ILE A 2 -9.21 22.72 15.64
C ILE A 2 -9.58 24.21 15.78
N THR A 3 -10.15 24.77 14.74
CA THR A 3 -10.79 26.10 14.81
C THR A 3 -12.26 25.88 15.18
N ASP A 4 -12.87 26.80 15.90
CA ASP A 4 -14.29 26.78 16.35
C ASP A 4 -15.33 26.78 15.21
N GLY A 5 -15.00 26.24 14.05
CA GLY A 5 -15.86 26.12 12.87
C GLY A 5 -16.25 24.67 12.60
N GLU A 6 -17.40 24.50 11.92
CA GLU A 6 -17.85 23.19 11.45
C GLU A 6 -16.75 22.46 10.65
N CYS A 7 -16.44 21.22 11.03
CA CYS A 7 -15.50 20.37 10.28
C CYS A 7 -16.13 19.95 8.95
N ALA A 8 -15.70 20.58 7.85
CA ALA A 8 -16.24 20.27 6.53
C ALA A 8 -15.78 18.88 6.05
N VAL A 9 -14.47 18.59 6.16
CA VAL A 9 -13.86 17.32 5.76
C VAL A 9 -12.85 16.87 6.78
N LEU A 10 -13.00 15.64 7.28
CA LEU A 10 -12.05 14.99 8.18
C LEU A 10 -11.19 13.99 7.39
N HIS A 11 -9.88 14.21 7.35
CA HIS A 11 -8.93 13.30 6.73
C HIS A 11 -8.30 12.37 7.77
N ILE A 12 -8.43 11.06 7.57
CA ILE A 12 -7.82 10.02 8.40
C ILE A 12 -6.53 9.56 7.75
N CYS A 13 -5.38 9.89 8.36
CA CYS A 13 -4.05 9.67 7.77
C CYS A 13 -3.12 8.82 8.64
N TYR A 14 -3.58 8.28 9.78
CA TYR A 14 -2.78 7.41 10.62
C TYR A 14 -2.78 5.95 10.14
N PRO A 15 -1.77 5.14 10.54
CA PRO A 15 -1.66 3.73 10.15
C PRO A 15 -2.82 2.89 10.70
N PHE A 16 -3.13 1.80 10.00
CA PHE A 16 -4.09 0.80 10.47
C PHE A 16 -3.56 0.08 11.72
N SER A 17 -4.47 -0.14 12.67
CA SER A 17 -4.26 -0.93 13.89
C SER A 17 -5.57 -1.61 14.29
N ASP A 18 -5.53 -2.50 15.28
CA ASP A 18 -6.74 -3.17 15.78
C ASP A 18 -7.76 -2.18 16.37
N HIS A 19 -7.31 -1.00 16.79
CA HIS A 19 -8.17 0.10 17.30
C HIS A 19 -8.53 1.14 16.23
N PHE A 20 -8.19 0.90 14.95
CA PHE A 20 -8.39 1.89 13.89
C PHE A 20 -9.85 2.33 13.76
N VAL A 21 -10.78 1.37 13.73
CA VAL A 21 -12.22 1.66 13.60
C VAL A 21 -12.72 2.46 14.80
N ASP A 22 -12.40 2.04 16.04
CA ASP A 22 -12.82 2.73 17.27
C ASP A 22 -12.27 4.16 17.33
N THR A 23 -11.01 4.33 16.96
CA THR A 23 -10.36 5.65 16.96
C THR A 23 -11.00 6.56 15.90
N THR A 24 -11.27 6.03 14.70
CA THR A 24 -11.90 6.80 13.62
C THR A 24 -13.32 7.20 13.98
N VAL A 25 -14.11 6.29 14.55
CA VAL A 25 -15.47 6.58 15.05
C VAL A 25 -15.44 7.72 16.06
N ARG A 26 -14.57 7.65 17.06
CA ARG A 26 -14.42 8.71 18.08
C ARG A 26 -14.09 10.07 17.47
N TYR A 27 -13.18 10.14 16.48
CA TYR A 27 -12.87 11.39 15.80
C TYR A 27 -14.07 11.95 15.01
N ILE A 28 -14.85 11.08 14.37
CA ILE A 28 -16.07 11.49 13.65
C ILE A 28 -17.10 12.05 14.64
N GLU A 29 -17.34 11.36 15.76
CA GLU A 29 -18.30 11.79 16.78
C GLU A 29 -17.89 13.12 17.45
N GLN A 30 -16.60 13.31 17.71
CA GLN A 30 -16.08 14.54 18.33
C GLN A 30 -16.12 15.76 17.40
N ASN A 31 -15.97 15.57 16.09
CA ASN A 31 -15.80 16.68 15.15
C ASN A 31 -17.01 16.90 14.24
N GLY A 32 -17.97 15.98 14.15
CA GLY A 32 -19.18 16.07 13.34
C GLY A 32 -18.92 16.42 11.87
N PRO A 33 -17.96 15.77 11.14
CA PRO A 33 -17.61 16.19 9.80
C PRO A 33 -18.74 15.95 8.81
N ARG A 34 -18.86 16.83 7.81
CA ARG A 34 -19.82 16.63 6.70
C ARG A 34 -19.37 15.50 5.77
N LEU A 35 -18.06 15.17 5.77
CA LEU A 35 -17.46 14.07 5.02
C LEU A 35 -16.21 13.59 5.75
N THR A 36 -16.03 12.28 5.87
CA THR A 36 -14.75 11.67 6.29
C THR A 36 -14.08 11.01 5.11
N ILE A 37 -12.76 11.17 4.97
CA ILE A 37 -11.96 10.48 3.95
C ILE A 37 -10.82 9.72 4.62
N ILE A 38 -10.84 8.40 4.50
CA ILE A 38 -9.73 7.55 4.95
C ILE A 38 -8.65 7.53 3.85
N ASN A 39 -7.44 7.98 4.17
CA ASN A 39 -6.30 8.05 3.25
C ASN A 39 -5.21 7.02 3.56
N GLY A 40 -5.19 6.45 4.76
CA GLY A 40 -4.28 5.39 5.17
C GLY A 40 -4.56 4.08 4.44
N THR A 41 -3.60 3.17 4.44
CA THR A 41 -3.81 1.82 3.92
C THR A 41 -4.52 0.98 4.97
N VAL A 42 -5.65 0.40 4.59
CA VAL A 42 -6.52 -0.37 5.49
C VAL A 42 -7.00 -1.66 4.81
N PRO A 43 -7.39 -2.71 5.56
CA PRO A 43 -8.02 -3.90 5.00
C PRO A 43 -9.38 -3.59 4.33
N PRO A 44 -9.77 -4.35 3.29
CA PRO A 44 -11.10 -4.25 2.70
C PRO A 44 -12.23 -4.40 3.74
N GLY A 45 -13.22 -3.50 3.65
CA GLY A 45 -14.36 -3.44 4.57
C GLY A 45 -14.17 -2.49 5.76
N THR A 46 -12.97 -1.94 5.97
CA THR A 46 -12.70 -1.02 7.09
C THR A 46 -13.56 0.25 7.02
N THR A 47 -13.65 0.89 5.84
CA THR A 47 -14.47 2.09 5.64
C THR A 47 -15.95 1.81 5.92
N ARG A 48 -16.43 0.67 5.48
CA ARG A 48 -17.82 0.24 5.73
C ARG A 48 -18.06 -0.06 7.22
N ALA A 49 -17.11 -0.65 7.92
CA ALA A 49 -17.22 -0.87 9.37
C ALA A 49 -17.36 0.44 10.14
N VAL A 50 -16.60 1.47 9.78
CA VAL A 50 -16.75 2.83 10.35
C VAL A 50 -18.13 3.40 10.03
N TYR A 51 -18.58 3.29 8.78
CA TYR A 51 -19.91 3.76 8.36
C TYR A 51 -21.04 3.11 9.14
N HIS A 52 -20.98 1.80 9.38
CA HIS A 52 -22.04 1.10 10.13
C HIS A 52 -22.22 1.63 11.54
N ARG A 53 -21.16 2.14 12.15
CA ARG A 53 -21.19 2.70 13.52
C ARG A 53 -21.59 4.17 13.55
N THR A 54 -21.17 4.97 12.59
CA THR A 54 -21.35 6.43 12.62
C THR A 54 -22.52 6.91 11.77
N ARG A 55 -22.90 6.17 10.73
CA ARG A 55 -23.86 6.58 9.69
C ARG A 55 -23.49 7.90 9.01
N SER A 56 -22.27 8.37 9.19
CA SER A 56 -21.77 9.61 8.59
C SER A 56 -21.22 9.37 7.18
N PRO A 57 -21.32 10.35 6.25
CA PRO A 57 -20.75 10.23 4.92
C PRO A 57 -19.25 9.94 4.98
N ILE A 58 -18.82 8.87 4.34
CA ILE A 58 -17.41 8.43 4.36
C ILE A 58 -16.98 7.82 3.03
N ALA A 59 -15.75 8.11 2.64
CA ALA A 59 -15.10 7.55 1.48
C ALA A 59 -13.68 7.10 1.81
N TYR A 60 -13.16 6.19 1.02
CA TYR A 60 -11.77 5.78 1.01
C TYR A 60 -11.05 6.34 -0.21
N SER A 61 -9.87 6.89 0.00
CA SER A 61 -9.03 7.39 -1.10
C SER A 61 -7.56 7.34 -0.70
N PRO A 62 -6.83 6.26 -1.03
CA PRO A 62 -5.47 6.05 -0.54
C PRO A 62 -4.49 7.09 -1.06
N VAL A 63 -3.46 7.35 -0.26
CA VAL A 63 -2.29 8.11 -0.72
C VAL A 63 -1.47 7.24 -1.66
N ARG A 64 -1.04 7.83 -2.79
CA ARG A 64 -0.11 7.25 -3.76
C ARG A 64 1.03 8.23 -3.98
N GLY A 65 2.25 7.74 -3.97
CA GLY A 65 3.46 8.55 -4.17
C GLY A 65 4.58 8.24 -3.19
N LYS A 66 5.75 8.78 -3.48
CA LYS A 66 6.95 8.65 -2.63
C LYS A 66 7.00 9.82 -1.64
N HIS A 67 7.32 9.55 -0.38
CA HIS A 67 7.30 10.56 0.69
C HIS A 67 8.03 11.86 0.32
N PHE A 68 9.22 11.77 -0.27
CA PHE A 68 10.02 12.96 -0.63
C PHE A 68 9.48 13.76 -1.83
N LYS A 69 8.53 13.18 -2.60
CA LYS A 69 7.85 13.83 -3.73
C LYS A 69 6.33 13.92 -3.53
N MET A 70 5.83 13.73 -2.32
CA MET A 70 4.42 13.55 -2.03
C MET A 70 3.53 14.63 -2.67
N LYS A 71 3.90 15.92 -2.56
CA LYS A 71 3.12 17.02 -3.15
C LYS A 71 2.99 16.90 -4.66
N GLN A 72 4.10 16.57 -5.34
CA GLN A 72 4.11 16.41 -6.79
C GLN A 72 3.32 15.18 -7.22
N ASP A 73 3.51 14.07 -6.52
CA ASP A 73 2.85 12.81 -6.82
C ASP A 73 1.33 12.88 -6.59
N LEU A 74 0.87 13.59 -5.55
CA LEU A 74 -0.56 13.81 -5.30
C LEU A 74 -1.25 14.61 -6.41
N LEU A 75 -0.55 15.54 -7.06
CA LEU A 75 -1.06 16.30 -8.21
C LEU A 75 -0.89 15.54 -9.54
N HIS A 76 0.12 14.68 -9.63
CA HIS A 76 0.42 13.91 -10.84
C HIS A 76 -0.51 12.71 -11.01
N TYR A 77 -0.63 11.87 -9.97
CA TYR A 77 -1.40 10.64 -10.00
C TYR A 77 -2.90 10.88 -9.83
N THR A 78 -3.72 10.10 -10.54
CA THR A 78 -5.16 10.08 -10.34
C THR A 78 -5.50 9.56 -8.94
N LYS A 79 -6.30 10.30 -8.19
CA LYS A 79 -6.86 9.93 -6.90
C LYS A 79 -8.04 8.98 -7.12
N PHE A 80 -7.88 7.71 -6.77
CA PHE A 80 -8.97 6.73 -6.81
C PHE A 80 -9.82 6.85 -5.54
N ILE A 81 -11.14 6.84 -5.71
CA ILE A 81 -12.10 7.10 -4.62
C ILE A 81 -13.17 6.02 -4.62
N GLY A 82 -13.32 5.34 -3.50
CA GLY A 82 -14.42 4.44 -3.21
C GLY A 82 -15.28 4.98 -2.06
N GLY A 83 -16.56 5.27 -2.30
CA GLY A 83 -17.49 5.65 -1.24
C GLY A 83 -18.22 4.44 -0.66
N VAL A 84 -18.79 4.58 0.53
CA VAL A 84 -19.78 3.64 1.06
C VAL A 84 -21.10 3.71 0.28
N ASP A 85 -21.32 4.85 -0.37
CA ASP A 85 -22.39 5.14 -1.30
C ASP A 85 -21.91 6.12 -2.40
N SER A 86 -22.72 6.31 -3.44
CA SER A 86 -22.40 7.20 -4.56
C SER A 86 -22.27 8.66 -4.16
N THR A 87 -23.06 9.11 -3.21
CA THR A 87 -23.03 10.51 -2.70
C THR A 87 -21.71 10.80 -1.98
N SER A 88 -21.28 9.90 -1.11
CA SER A 88 -20.00 10.02 -0.40
C SER A 88 -18.81 10.00 -1.37
N ALA A 89 -18.85 9.13 -2.38
CA ALA A 89 -17.82 9.08 -3.42
C ALA A 89 -17.75 10.38 -4.22
N LEU A 90 -18.90 10.91 -4.64
CA LEU A 90 -18.98 12.16 -5.41
C LEU A 90 -18.49 13.36 -4.61
N ARG A 91 -18.90 13.50 -3.35
CA ARG A 91 -18.42 14.57 -2.46
C ARG A 91 -16.90 14.52 -2.27
N ALA A 92 -16.34 13.33 -2.08
CA ALA A 92 -14.90 13.15 -1.96
C ALA A 92 -14.17 13.51 -3.28
N ALA A 93 -14.73 13.15 -4.43
CA ALA A 93 -14.19 13.52 -5.73
C ALA A 93 -14.19 15.05 -5.93
N GLN A 94 -15.29 15.72 -5.63
CA GLN A 94 -15.41 17.18 -5.71
C GLN A 94 -14.42 17.88 -4.77
N HIS A 95 -14.24 17.36 -3.53
CA HIS A 95 -13.26 17.88 -2.60
C HIS A 95 -11.84 17.83 -3.16
N PHE A 96 -11.39 16.71 -3.71
CA PHE A 96 -10.05 16.61 -4.29
C PHE A 96 -9.90 17.42 -5.59
N GLN A 97 -10.96 17.49 -6.42
CA GLN A 97 -10.96 18.32 -7.64
C GLN A 97 -10.83 19.82 -7.32
N SER A 98 -11.46 20.28 -6.25
CA SER A 98 -11.39 21.70 -5.84
C SER A 98 -9.99 22.18 -5.48
N ILE A 99 -9.07 21.24 -5.17
CA ILE A 99 -7.64 21.51 -4.92
C ILE A 99 -6.72 21.04 -6.05
N GLY A 100 -7.29 20.84 -7.25
CA GLY A 100 -6.52 20.56 -8.47
C GLY A 100 -6.11 19.12 -8.70
N MET A 101 -6.62 18.16 -7.91
CA MET A 101 -6.28 16.74 -8.10
C MET A 101 -7.18 16.08 -9.16
N LYS A 102 -6.59 15.20 -9.97
CA LYS A 102 -7.35 14.30 -10.86
C LYS A 102 -8.02 13.21 -10.03
N THR A 103 -9.28 12.92 -10.32
CA THR A 103 -10.04 11.91 -9.57
C THR A 103 -10.66 10.85 -10.46
N ARG A 104 -10.84 9.65 -9.93
CA ARG A 104 -11.60 8.56 -10.52
C ARG A 104 -12.37 7.82 -9.43
N ILE A 105 -13.69 7.77 -9.56
CA ILE A 105 -14.55 7.00 -8.68
C ILE A 105 -14.50 5.52 -9.11
N VAL A 106 -14.36 4.63 -8.13
CA VAL A 106 -14.46 3.16 -8.30
C VAL A 106 -15.75 2.65 -7.66
N SER A 107 -16.07 1.39 -7.89
CA SER A 107 -17.38 0.81 -7.57
C SER A 107 -17.74 0.83 -6.08
N SER A 108 -16.77 0.75 -5.17
CA SER A 108 -17.00 0.77 -3.72
C SER A 108 -15.74 1.13 -2.93
N SER A 109 -15.91 1.36 -1.62
CA SER A 109 -14.78 1.54 -0.70
C SER A 109 -13.90 0.29 -0.66
N GLU A 110 -14.49 -0.89 -0.65
CA GLU A 110 -13.79 -2.17 -0.63
C GLU A 110 -12.93 -2.38 -1.88
N ALA A 111 -13.43 -1.97 -3.04
CA ALA A 111 -12.66 -2.03 -4.30
C ALA A 111 -11.41 -1.14 -4.24
N ALA A 112 -11.53 0.07 -3.69
CA ALA A 112 -10.40 0.99 -3.56
C ALA A 112 -9.40 0.52 -2.48
N GLU A 113 -9.88 -0.04 -1.36
CA GLU A 113 -9.08 -0.62 -0.29
C GLU A 113 -8.27 -1.82 -0.80
N LEU A 114 -8.93 -2.75 -1.50
CA LEU A 114 -8.28 -3.91 -2.10
C LEU A 114 -7.25 -3.50 -3.17
N ALA A 115 -7.60 -2.55 -4.05
CA ALA A 115 -6.70 -2.08 -5.09
C ALA A 115 -5.40 -1.50 -4.51
N LYS A 116 -5.48 -0.77 -3.38
CA LYS A 116 -4.28 -0.25 -2.70
C LYS A 116 -3.37 -1.34 -2.19
N LEU A 117 -3.92 -2.37 -1.58
CA LEU A 117 -3.15 -3.49 -1.05
C LEU A 117 -2.52 -4.33 -2.17
N THR A 118 -3.30 -4.64 -3.22
CA THR A 118 -2.83 -5.48 -4.32
C THR A 118 -1.79 -4.78 -5.20
N GLU A 119 -1.86 -3.45 -5.38
CA GLU A 119 -0.82 -2.68 -6.09
C GLU A 119 0.56 -2.86 -5.46
N THR A 120 0.65 -2.70 -4.14
CA THR A 120 1.93 -2.84 -3.43
C THR A 120 2.37 -4.29 -3.28
N THR A 121 1.43 -5.22 -3.14
CA THR A 121 1.73 -6.66 -3.10
C THR A 121 2.27 -7.15 -4.44
N TYR A 122 1.73 -6.66 -5.56
CA TYR A 122 2.26 -6.98 -6.90
C TYR A 122 3.72 -6.52 -7.04
N PHE A 123 4.05 -5.33 -6.56
CA PHE A 123 5.44 -4.89 -6.51
C PHE A 123 6.33 -5.84 -5.68
N GLY A 124 5.83 -6.28 -4.52
CA GLY A 124 6.50 -7.27 -3.69
C GLY A 124 6.70 -8.62 -4.39
N LEU A 125 5.72 -9.07 -5.18
CA LEU A 125 5.82 -10.31 -5.96
C LEU A 125 6.96 -10.24 -6.99
N LEU A 126 7.12 -9.12 -7.67
CA LEU A 126 8.22 -8.94 -8.63
C LEU A 126 9.59 -9.00 -7.96
N ILE A 127 9.72 -8.43 -6.76
CA ILE A 127 10.96 -8.56 -5.97
C ILE A 127 11.17 -10.01 -5.51
N THR A 128 10.10 -10.68 -5.07
CA THR A 128 10.16 -12.10 -4.66
C THR A 128 10.65 -12.98 -5.80
N TRP A 129 10.18 -12.72 -7.03
CA TRP A 129 10.68 -13.41 -8.22
C TRP A 129 12.17 -13.15 -8.46
N ALA A 130 12.62 -11.91 -8.35
CA ALA A 130 14.04 -11.57 -8.46
C ALA A 130 14.90 -12.31 -7.41
N GLN A 131 14.42 -12.42 -6.16
CA GLN A 131 15.07 -13.18 -5.11
C GLN A 131 15.18 -14.69 -5.46
N GLU A 132 14.14 -15.25 -6.09
CA GLU A 132 14.15 -16.65 -6.53
C GLU A 132 15.16 -16.88 -7.66
N VAL A 133 15.17 -16.01 -8.67
CA VAL A 133 16.14 -16.07 -9.77
C VAL A 133 17.58 -15.92 -9.24
N GLU A 134 17.83 -15.04 -8.28
CA GLU A 134 19.15 -14.93 -7.64
C GLU A 134 19.58 -16.26 -6.99
N ARG A 135 18.66 -16.99 -6.35
CA ARG A 135 18.96 -18.33 -5.78
C ARG A 135 19.33 -19.35 -6.86
N TYR A 136 18.66 -19.31 -8.02
CA TYR A 136 19.01 -20.18 -9.15
C TYR A 136 20.38 -19.83 -9.72
N CYS A 137 20.67 -18.54 -9.88
CA CYS A 137 21.98 -18.07 -10.33
C CYS A 137 23.11 -18.53 -9.41
N ALA A 138 22.89 -18.43 -8.09
CA ALA A 138 23.87 -18.90 -7.10
C ALA A 138 24.14 -20.40 -7.18
N GLN A 139 23.13 -21.23 -7.43
CA GLN A 139 23.28 -22.67 -7.60
C GLN A 139 24.04 -23.05 -8.89
N LEU A 140 23.87 -22.27 -9.95
CA LEU A 140 24.47 -22.50 -11.24
C LEU A 140 25.82 -21.75 -11.42
N HIS A 141 26.20 -20.92 -10.44
CA HIS A 141 27.39 -20.06 -10.51
C HIS A 141 27.40 -19.11 -11.73
N VAL A 142 26.22 -18.52 -12.03
CA VAL A 142 26.04 -17.53 -13.12
C VAL A 142 25.68 -16.16 -12.54
N ASP A 143 25.92 -15.10 -13.33
CA ASP A 143 25.61 -13.74 -12.91
C ASP A 143 24.12 -13.47 -13.04
N TYR A 144 23.53 -12.82 -12.01
CA TYR A 144 22.14 -12.40 -12.02
C TYR A 144 21.85 -11.37 -13.12
N ASP A 145 22.79 -10.46 -13.40
CA ASP A 145 22.59 -9.39 -14.38
C ASP A 145 22.51 -9.93 -15.81
N ASP A 146 23.27 -11.01 -16.12
CA ASP A 146 23.16 -11.68 -17.42
C ASP A 146 21.75 -12.25 -17.64
N ILE A 147 21.17 -12.86 -16.62
CA ILE A 147 19.81 -13.41 -16.70
C ILE A 147 18.77 -12.28 -16.75
N ALA A 148 18.92 -11.24 -15.92
CA ALA A 148 17.98 -10.14 -15.86
C ALA A 148 17.93 -9.31 -17.14
N ALA A 149 19.05 -9.21 -17.88
CA ALA A 149 19.12 -8.48 -19.15
C ALA A 149 18.14 -9.03 -20.20
N ILE A 150 17.89 -10.35 -20.21
CA ILE A 150 16.93 -10.98 -21.12
C ILE A 150 15.51 -10.46 -20.89
N TYR A 151 15.12 -10.21 -19.62
CA TYR A 151 13.80 -9.67 -19.31
C TYR A 151 13.60 -8.23 -19.81
N GLU A 152 14.68 -7.45 -19.92
CA GLU A 152 14.63 -6.05 -20.36
C GLU A 152 14.32 -5.92 -21.86
N GLU A 153 14.66 -6.93 -22.67
CA GLU A 153 14.38 -6.95 -24.10
C GLU A 153 12.95 -7.39 -24.45
N VAL A 154 12.23 -7.98 -23.48
CA VAL A 154 10.90 -8.55 -23.73
C VAL A 154 9.81 -7.50 -23.51
N PRO A 155 9.13 -6.98 -24.57
CA PRO A 155 8.27 -5.79 -24.46
C PRO A 155 6.96 -6.01 -23.69
N PHE A 156 6.54 -7.27 -23.48
CA PHE A 156 5.32 -7.57 -22.69
C PHE A 156 5.61 -7.79 -21.21
N LEU A 157 6.86 -7.81 -20.78
CA LEU A 157 7.24 -7.84 -19.35
C LEU A 157 7.36 -6.42 -18.79
N PRO A 158 7.22 -6.23 -17.48
CA PRO A 158 7.50 -4.94 -16.84
C PRO A 158 8.93 -4.49 -17.18
N GLN A 159 9.06 -3.30 -17.76
CA GLN A 159 10.36 -2.72 -18.19
C GLN A 159 11.20 -2.19 -17.00
N VAL A 160 10.94 -2.65 -15.80
CA VAL A 160 11.67 -2.23 -14.60
C VAL A 160 12.42 -3.42 -14.05
N LYS A 161 13.73 -3.30 -14.00
CA LYS A 161 14.61 -4.28 -13.35
C LYS A 161 14.34 -4.26 -11.84
N TYR A 162 13.95 -5.39 -11.31
CA TYR A 162 13.78 -5.58 -9.87
C TYR A 162 15.01 -6.29 -9.30
N TRP A 163 15.61 -5.71 -8.28
CA TRP A 163 16.77 -6.27 -7.62
C TRP A 163 16.34 -7.25 -6.52
N PRO A 164 17.06 -8.35 -6.34
CA PRO A 164 16.76 -9.39 -5.36
C PRO A 164 17.18 -8.97 -3.93
N GLY A 165 16.83 -7.75 -3.53
CA GLY A 165 17.08 -7.23 -2.19
C GLY A 165 16.04 -7.67 -1.16
N VAL A 166 16.32 -7.42 0.12
CA VAL A 166 15.33 -7.58 1.19
C VAL A 166 14.18 -6.59 0.98
N ILE A 167 12.96 -7.09 0.99
CA ILE A 167 11.75 -6.25 0.95
C ILE A 167 11.58 -5.64 2.34
N GLY A 168 12.10 -4.42 2.50
CA GLY A 168 12.02 -3.64 3.73
C GLY A 168 10.95 -2.56 3.68
N GLY A 169 11.03 -1.65 4.65
CA GLY A 169 10.16 -0.48 4.72
C GLY A 169 8.74 -0.79 5.23
N HIS A 170 7.87 0.22 5.10
CA HIS A 170 6.53 0.22 5.72
C HIS A 170 5.38 0.00 4.73
N CYS A 171 5.67 -0.32 3.46
CA CYS A 171 4.62 -0.44 2.43
C CYS A 171 4.31 -1.90 2.07
N VAL A 172 5.29 -2.67 1.58
CA VAL A 172 5.02 -3.97 0.96
C VAL A 172 4.70 -5.03 2.01
N MET A 173 5.63 -5.32 2.93
CA MET A 173 5.45 -6.38 3.93
C MET A 173 4.26 -6.13 4.86
N PRO A 174 4.03 -4.91 5.39
CA PRO A 174 2.82 -4.62 6.15
C PRO A 174 1.52 -4.84 5.36
N ASN A 175 1.50 -4.48 4.07
CA ASN A 175 0.30 -4.68 3.23
C ASN A 175 0.02 -6.15 2.95
N ILE A 176 1.06 -6.99 2.80
CA ILE A 176 0.91 -8.45 2.74
C ILE A 176 0.25 -8.97 4.03
N GLN A 177 0.67 -8.48 5.20
CA GLN A 177 0.06 -8.88 6.47
C GLN A 177 -1.41 -8.43 6.58
N LEU A 178 -1.75 -7.25 6.05
CA LEU A 178 -3.15 -6.81 6.01
C LEU A 178 -4.01 -7.69 5.10
N LEU A 179 -3.49 -8.10 3.94
CA LEU A 179 -4.19 -9.05 3.06
C LEU A 179 -4.38 -10.41 3.72
N LYS A 180 -3.38 -10.93 4.43
CA LYS A 180 -3.45 -12.21 5.15
C LYS A 180 -4.48 -12.22 6.31
N ARG A 181 -4.93 -11.07 6.79
CA ARG A 181 -6.04 -10.98 7.75
C ARG A 181 -7.40 -11.31 7.11
N ILE A 182 -7.51 -11.16 5.80
CA ILE A 182 -8.77 -11.29 5.05
C ILE A 182 -8.78 -12.55 4.18
N PHE A 183 -7.61 -12.89 3.61
CA PHE A 183 -7.49 -13.94 2.62
C PHE A 183 -6.47 -15.01 3.04
N GLU A 184 -6.83 -16.25 2.98
CA GLU A 184 -5.89 -17.37 2.97
C GLU A 184 -5.26 -17.46 1.58
N SER A 185 -3.93 -17.42 1.50
CA SER A 185 -3.20 -17.40 0.22
C SER A 185 -1.79 -17.95 0.38
N ASP A 186 -1.53 -19.06 -0.29
CA ASP A 186 -0.19 -19.65 -0.34
C ASP A 186 0.82 -18.72 -1.02
N LEU A 187 0.37 -17.96 -2.02
CA LEU A 187 1.22 -16.97 -2.67
C LEU A 187 1.75 -15.93 -1.67
N LEU A 188 0.91 -15.41 -0.79
CA LEU A 188 1.33 -14.46 0.24
C LEU A 188 2.28 -15.11 1.26
N ASN A 189 2.07 -16.39 1.59
CA ASN A 189 2.96 -17.15 2.46
C ASN A 189 4.33 -17.35 1.82
N VAL A 190 4.39 -17.71 0.53
CA VAL A 190 5.64 -17.87 -0.23
C VAL A 190 6.41 -16.56 -0.30
N MET A 191 5.75 -15.42 -0.53
CA MET A 191 6.40 -14.11 -0.54
C MET A 191 7.05 -13.77 0.81
N VAL A 192 6.36 -14.03 1.93
CA VAL A 192 6.91 -13.83 3.28
C VAL A 192 8.11 -14.75 3.52
N ALA A 193 7.98 -16.03 3.18
CA ALA A 193 9.05 -17.01 3.33
C ALA A 193 10.30 -16.64 2.51
N SER A 194 10.12 -16.25 1.25
CA SER A 194 11.21 -15.81 0.36
C SER A 194 11.96 -14.61 0.96
N ASN A 195 11.23 -13.61 1.44
CA ASN A 195 11.83 -12.43 2.05
C ASN A 195 12.61 -12.75 3.34
N ASN A 196 12.09 -13.67 4.17
CA ASN A 196 12.80 -14.13 5.37
C ASN A 196 14.09 -14.87 5.02
N MET A 197 14.09 -15.74 4.01
CA MET A 197 15.29 -16.41 3.50
C MET A 197 16.34 -15.41 3.00
N LYS A 198 15.90 -14.38 2.27
CA LYS A 198 16.81 -13.33 1.78
C LYS A 198 17.42 -12.54 2.95
N SER A 199 16.63 -12.14 3.94
CA SER A 199 17.12 -11.45 5.14
C SER A 199 18.17 -12.26 5.91
N GLN A 200 17.95 -13.57 6.07
CA GLN A 200 18.91 -14.47 6.73
C GLN A 200 20.21 -14.59 5.91
N SER A 201 20.11 -14.73 4.61
CA SER A 201 21.28 -14.81 3.71
C SER A 201 22.14 -13.54 3.79
N GLU A 202 21.54 -12.36 3.83
CA GLU A 202 22.27 -11.10 3.94
C GLU A 202 22.95 -10.93 5.31
N LEU A 203 22.30 -11.33 6.38
CA LEU A 203 22.90 -11.34 7.73
C LEU A 203 24.13 -12.23 7.79
N LEU A 204 24.04 -13.47 7.27
CA LEU A 204 25.17 -14.41 7.23
C LEU A 204 26.34 -13.87 6.38
N ARG A 205 26.07 -13.22 5.25
CA ARG A 205 27.10 -12.56 4.43
C ARG A 205 27.80 -11.44 5.19
N ALA A 206 27.04 -10.62 5.91
CA ALA A 206 27.60 -9.53 6.71
C ALA A 206 28.49 -10.03 7.86
N GLU A 207 28.06 -11.06 8.60
CA GLU A 207 28.86 -11.69 9.66
C GLU A 207 30.15 -12.31 9.15
N THR A 208 30.11 -12.96 7.98
CA THR A 208 31.29 -13.56 7.34
C THR A 208 32.28 -12.47 6.92
N ALA A 209 31.81 -11.38 6.34
CA ALA A 209 32.66 -10.26 5.94
C ALA A 209 33.38 -9.61 7.15
N VAL A 210 32.69 -9.45 8.28
CA VAL A 210 33.29 -8.92 9.52
C VAL A 210 34.38 -9.86 10.06
N ARG A 211 34.14 -11.18 10.03
CA ARG A 211 35.14 -12.19 10.49
C ARG A 211 36.37 -12.26 9.61
N GLN A 212 36.27 -11.93 8.33
CA GLN A 212 37.41 -11.93 7.39
C GLN A 212 38.22 -10.62 7.45
N ALA A 213 37.64 -9.55 7.99
CA ALA A 213 38.28 -8.23 8.14
C ALA A 213 38.97 -8.04 9.54
N SER A 214 38.73 -8.96 10.45
CA SER A 214 39.35 -9.01 11.79
C SER A 214 40.48 -10.04 11.87
#